data_5bce1e3892723b6a489a96d797c7e056
#
_entry.id   5bce1e3892723b6a489a96d797c7e056
#
_cell.length_a   1.000
_cell.length_b   1.000
_cell.length_c   1.000
_cell.angle_alpha   90.00
_cell.angle_beta   90.00
_cell.angle_gamma   90.00
#
_symmetry.space_group_name_H-M   'P 1'
#
loop_
_entity.id
_entity.type
_entity.pdbx_description
1 polymer ?
#
loop_
_entity_poly.entity_id
_entity_poly.type
_entity_poly.pdbx_seq_one_letter_code
_entity_poly.pdbx_strand_id
1 'polypeptide(L)'
;MKKMKTSDIQLVITVALKKEIPEDWLTSRHVAVHTLAALNSGALSQQCVSQSGIVIVITGTGINASEEAACWICDNLAPLFVLNIGTCGVKDKRHSPGKWISPGYVANEDGDLLELDTRLPVPDHEKVINVNSLLSVKKAVTGNIPASWKKHDVFDMECFSQARVFSKADISFHCLKFGTDYSDSNIHMDFNRNLELFRQETKKLFGFLEPDSNRIKVTAVVPAYNRERTVKRGIDSILSQSHMPEEIIVVDDCSTDRTREVLEGYGDKIIRVYLPQNSGPSKARNEGIRHAGSGWIAFMDSDDCWKKDKLQNQVDYLKKYPFYQILQSDEIWIRNGVRVNPCRHHTKPAGWIWEPSLERCLVSPSGVLIKKSLIEQYGGFDERLPVCEDYDLWLKISRDHPVGLEPGLSVIKYGGHKDQLSRKYPAMDRFRVQSLTNILKNENKPYFRKKIISTLTKKLNILIKGYEKRRKLKEAQECREILRALNT
;
A
#
# COMPACT_ATOMS: atom_id res chain seq x y z
N MET A 1 -26.58 -8.62 17.79
CA MET A 1 -25.67 -9.07 16.71
C MET A 1 -24.23 -8.83 17.18
N LYS A 2 -23.36 -9.85 17.17
CA LYS A 2 -21.91 -9.62 17.43
C LYS A 2 -21.38 -8.75 16.29
N LYS A 3 -20.86 -7.55 16.60
CA LYS A 3 -20.11 -6.75 15.62
C LYS A 3 -19.04 -7.66 14.97
N MET A 4 -19.04 -7.74 13.66
CA MET A 4 -17.94 -8.40 12.94
C MET A 4 -16.63 -7.75 13.37
N LYS A 5 -15.60 -8.54 13.63
CA LYS A 5 -14.30 -7.98 13.95
C LYS A 5 -13.83 -7.20 12.71
N THR A 6 -13.46 -5.95 12.90
CA THR A 6 -12.99 -4.99 11.89
C THR A 6 -11.82 -5.48 11.01
N SER A 7 -11.28 -6.67 11.31
CA SER A 7 -10.17 -7.29 10.57
C SER A 7 -10.57 -8.07 9.32
N ASP A 8 -11.86 -8.33 9.09
CA ASP A 8 -12.28 -9.28 8.05
C ASP A 8 -12.66 -8.61 6.73
N ILE A 9 -13.16 -7.37 6.73
CA ILE A 9 -13.46 -6.60 5.52
C ILE A 9 -12.51 -5.42 5.45
N GLN A 10 -11.71 -5.37 4.40
CA GLN A 10 -10.74 -4.29 4.25
C GLN A 10 -11.10 -3.30 3.14
N LEU A 11 -11.81 -3.74 2.12
CA LEU A 11 -12.26 -2.89 1.02
C LEU A 11 -13.77 -3.01 0.82
N VAL A 12 -14.47 -1.88 0.86
CA VAL A 12 -15.84 -1.77 0.39
C VAL A 12 -15.85 -0.95 -0.90
N ILE A 13 -16.45 -1.50 -1.94
CA ILE A 13 -16.68 -0.78 -3.20
C ILE A 13 -18.14 -0.36 -3.22
N THR A 14 -18.42 0.94 -3.34
CA THR A 14 -19.78 1.45 -3.47
C THR A 14 -20.09 1.78 -4.92
N VAL A 15 -21.26 1.36 -5.40
CA VAL A 15 -21.77 1.64 -6.75
C VAL A 15 -23.23 2.11 -6.66
N ALA A 16 -23.65 3.02 -7.54
CA ALA A 16 -25.02 3.52 -7.52
C ALA A 16 -26.02 2.50 -8.05
N LEU A 17 -25.70 1.83 -9.15
CA LEU A 17 -26.62 0.96 -9.87
C LEU A 17 -26.05 -0.45 -10.10
N LYS A 18 -26.90 -1.47 -9.98
CA LYS A 18 -26.52 -2.86 -10.29
C LYS A 18 -25.97 -3.03 -11.71
N LYS A 19 -26.49 -2.27 -12.68
CA LYS A 19 -26.02 -2.30 -14.07
C LYS A 19 -24.60 -1.74 -14.28
N GLU A 20 -24.01 -1.09 -13.29
CA GLU A 20 -22.61 -0.65 -13.29
C GLU A 20 -21.64 -1.76 -12.92
N ILE A 21 -22.13 -2.89 -12.42
CA ILE A 21 -21.31 -4.03 -12.00
C ILE A 21 -21.20 -5.02 -13.17
N PRO A 22 -20.01 -5.54 -13.50
CA PRO A 22 -19.86 -6.66 -14.42
C PRO A 22 -20.67 -7.87 -13.96
N GLU A 23 -21.36 -8.57 -14.89
CA GLU A 23 -22.28 -9.66 -14.54
C GLU A 23 -21.60 -10.83 -13.83
N ASP A 24 -20.39 -11.14 -14.22
CA ASP A 24 -19.57 -12.21 -13.61
C ASP A 24 -19.25 -11.95 -12.13
N TRP A 25 -19.19 -10.68 -11.71
CA TRP A 25 -18.98 -10.34 -10.30
C TRP A 25 -20.22 -10.63 -9.44
N LEU A 26 -21.40 -10.51 -10.02
CA LEU A 26 -22.66 -10.82 -9.32
C LEU A 26 -22.77 -12.30 -8.94
N THR A 27 -22.04 -13.18 -9.63
CA THR A 27 -22.02 -14.63 -9.40
C THR A 27 -20.69 -15.12 -8.82
N SER A 28 -19.71 -14.22 -8.63
CA SER A 28 -18.39 -14.56 -8.10
C SER A 28 -18.47 -15.01 -6.64
N ARG A 29 -17.70 -16.05 -6.28
CA ARG A 29 -17.52 -16.49 -4.88
C ARG A 29 -16.49 -15.62 -4.11
N HIS A 30 -15.77 -14.75 -4.82
CA HIS A 30 -14.67 -13.97 -4.26
C HIS A 30 -15.07 -12.55 -3.85
N VAL A 31 -16.24 -12.09 -4.31
CA VAL A 31 -16.77 -10.76 -4.00
C VAL A 31 -18.21 -10.90 -3.52
N ALA A 32 -18.51 -10.35 -2.37
CA ALA A 32 -19.89 -10.29 -1.87
C ALA A 32 -20.58 -9.03 -2.42
N VAL A 33 -21.68 -9.18 -3.16
CA VAL A 33 -22.45 -8.07 -3.73
C VAL A 33 -23.80 -7.97 -3.04
N HIS A 34 -24.11 -6.81 -2.48
CA HIS A 34 -25.36 -6.57 -1.74
C HIS A 34 -26.02 -5.26 -2.14
N THR A 35 -27.36 -5.25 -2.17
CA THR A 35 -28.12 -4.00 -2.21
C THR A 35 -28.36 -3.47 -0.80
N LEU A 36 -28.51 -2.16 -0.63
CA LEU A 36 -28.83 -1.56 0.66
C LEU A 36 -30.13 -2.15 1.25
N ALA A 37 -31.13 -2.39 0.44
CA ALA A 37 -32.38 -3.03 0.87
C ALA A 37 -32.16 -4.44 1.44
N ALA A 38 -31.31 -5.25 0.81
CA ALA A 38 -30.97 -6.58 1.31
C ALA A 38 -30.15 -6.52 2.62
N LEU A 39 -29.29 -5.50 2.76
CA LEU A 39 -28.52 -5.27 3.98
C LEU A 39 -29.42 -4.90 5.16
N ASN A 40 -30.41 -4.03 4.95
CA ASN A 40 -31.38 -3.61 5.98
C ASN A 40 -32.32 -4.74 6.41
N SER A 41 -32.61 -5.72 5.55
CA SER A 41 -33.42 -6.91 5.89
C SER A 41 -32.68 -7.98 6.70
N GLY A 42 -31.40 -7.78 7.02
CA GLY A 42 -30.59 -8.76 7.74
C GLY A 42 -30.13 -9.95 6.89
N ALA A 43 -30.26 -9.87 5.56
CA ALA A 43 -29.90 -10.95 4.63
C ALA A 43 -28.37 -11.15 4.46
N LEU A 44 -27.55 -10.38 5.16
CA LEU A 44 -26.10 -10.63 5.27
C LEU A 44 -25.90 -11.91 6.10
N SER A 45 -25.79 -13.05 5.43
CA SER A 45 -25.29 -14.23 6.12
C SER A 45 -23.80 -13.99 6.45
N GLN A 46 -23.41 -14.20 7.70
CA GLN A 46 -22.02 -14.16 8.14
C GLN A 46 -21.08 -15.01 7.25
N GLN A 47 -21.62 -16.03 6.59
CA GLN A 47 -20.88 -16.92 5.70
C GLN A 47 -20.47 -16.27 4.38
N CYS A 48 -21.28 -15.39 3.78
CA CYS A 48 -20.91 -14.73 2.51
C CYS A 48 -19.82 -13.69 2.69
N VAL A 49 -19.79 -13.00 3.82
CA VAL A 49 -18.79 -11.95 4.11
C VAL A 49 -17.48 -12.54 4.65
N SER A 50 -17.53 -13.73 5.26
CA SER A 50 -16.33 -14.35 5.86
C SER A 50 -15.31 -14.91 4.86
N GLN A 51 -15.71 -15.12 3.61
CA GLN A 51 -14.84 -15.67 2.56
C GLN A 51 -14.14 -14.59 1.70
N SER A 52 -14.74 -13.40 1.61
CA SER A 52 -14.20 -12.29 0.81
C SER A 52 -13.84 -11.11 1.70
N GLY A 53 -12.60 -10.63 1.60
CA GLY A 53 -12.19 -9.38 2.25
C GLY A 53 -12.69 -8.11 1.53
N ILE A 54 -13.50 -8.28 0.47
CA ILE A 54 -14.01 -7.23 -0.41
C ILE A 54 -15.53 -7.36 -0.51
N VAL A 55 -16.23 -6.26 -0.28
CA VAL A 55 -17.69 -6.19 -0.37
C VAL A 55 -18.08 -5.09 -1.36
N ILE A 56 -19.00 -5.39 -2.27
CA ILE A 56 -19.62 -4.39 -3.14
C ILE A 56 -21.00 -4.05 -2.59
N VAL A 57 -21.25 -2.77 -2.34
CA VAL A 57 -22.53 -2.26 -1.88
C VAL A 57 -23.19 -1.43 -2.97
N ILE A 58 -24.36 -1.86 -3.43
CA ILE A 58 -25.19 -1.09 -4.34
C ILE A 58 -26.00 -0.09 -3.52
N THR A 59 -25.63 1.18 -3.60
CA THR A 59 -26.17 2.24 -2.74
C THR A 59 -27.53 2.77 -3.18
N GLY A 60 -27.87 2.64 -4.44
CA GLY A 60 -28.93 3.43 -5.08
C GLY A 60 -28.43 4.78 -5.58
N THR A 61 -29.23 5.45 -6.40
CA THR A 61 -28.89 6.75 -6.98
C THR A 61 -29.28 7.91 -6.07
N GLY A 62 -28.48 8.94 -6.06
CA GLY A 62 -28.75 10.20 -5.40
C GLY A 62 -28.24 10.31 -3.96
N ILE A 63 -28.30 11.53 -3.43
CA ILE A 63 -27.65 11.94 -2.17
C ILE A 63 -28.15 11.12 -0.99
N ASN A 64 -29.47 10.97 -0.83
CA ASN A 64 -30.04 10.31 0.35
C ASN A 64 -29.72 8.83 0.43
N ALA A 65 -29.88 8.09 -0.69
CA ALA A 65 -29.59 6.67 -0.75
C ALA A 65 -28.11 6.38 -0.49
N SER A 66 -27.22 7.18 -1.06
CA SER A 66 -25.79 7.02 -0.87
C SER A 66 -25.32 7.41 0.54
N GLU A 67 -25.95 8.39 1.19
CA GLU A 67 -25.70 8.73 2.59
C GLU A 67 -26.14 7.61 3.55
N GLU A 68 -27.36 7.09 3.36
CA GLU A 68 -27.87 5.95 4.15
C GLU A 68 -26.95 4.72 4.04
N ALA A 69 -26.50 4.40 2.84
CA ALA A 69 -25.55 3.30 2.62
C ALA A 69 -24.22 3.54 3.32
N ALA A 70 -23.69 4.76 3.26
CA ALA A 70 -22.43 5.11 3.93
C ALA A 70 -22.54 4.98 5.45
N CYS A 71 -23.63 5.47 6.06
CA CYS A 71 -23.90 5.29 7.48
C CYS A 71 -23.97 3.81 7.85
N TRP A 72 -24.71 3.00 7.05
CA TRP A 72 -24.82 1.57 7.30
C TRP A 72 -23.44 0.87 7.24
N ILE A 73 -22.58 1.22 6.26
CA ILE A 73 -21.22 0.68 6.14
C ILE A 73 -20.37 1.03 7.38
N CYS A 74 -20.43 2.27 7.87
CA CYS A 74 -19.72 2.69 9.07
C CYS A 74 -20.16 1.89 10.30
N ASP A 75 -21.46 1.68 10.47
CA ASP A 75 -22.02 1.03 11.66
C ASP A 75 -21.78 -0.48 11.67
N ASN A 76 -21.72 -1.13 10.50
CA ASN A 76 -21.75 -2.58 10.39
C ASN A 76 -20.46 -3.21 9.87
N LEU A 77 -19.69 -2.53 8.99
CA LEU A 77 -18.53 -3.12 8.34
C LEU A 77 -17.21 -2.51 8.82
N ALA A 78 -17.15 -1.19 9.03
CA ALA A 78 -15.96 -0.43 9.42
C ALA A 78 -14.68 -0.83 8.63
N PRO A 79 -14.69 -0.74 7.28
CA PRO A 79 -13.57 -1.20 6.45
C PRO A 79 -12.35 -0.26 6.57
N LEU A 80 -11.18 -0.72 6.12
CA LEU A 80 -10.01 0.16 5.99
C LEU A 80 -10.16 1.16 4.84
N PHE A 81 -10.79 0.73 3.74
CA PHE A 81 -10.98 1.54 2.55
C PHE A 81 -12.40 1.47 2.06
N VAL A 82 -12.93 2.59 1.61
CA VAL A 82 -14.13 2.65 0.78
C VAL A 82 -13.76 3.28 -0.56
N LEU A 83 -14.10 2.60 -1.64
CA LEU A 83 -13.91 3.08 -3.01
C LEU A 83 -15.27 3.27 -3.67
N ASN A 84 -15.65 4.52 -3.89
CA ASN A 84 -16.83 4.84 -4.68
C ASN A 84 -16.48 4.78 -6.17
N ILE A 85 -17.10 3.84 -6.87
CA ILE A 85 -17.00 3.75 -8.33
C ILE A 85 -18.35 4.06 -8.97
N GLY A 86 -18.33 4.60 -10.16
CA GLY A 86 -19.54 4.90 -10.92
C GLY A 86 -19.27 5.79 -12.10
N THR A 87 -20.34 6.19 -12.75
CA THR A 87 -20.30 7.06 -13.90
C THR A 87 -20.38 8.55 -13.50
N CYS A 88 -19.86 9.43 -14.35
CA CYS A 88 -19.98 10.88 -14.18
C CYS A 88 -20.11 11.60 -15.51
N GLY A 89 -20.75 12.77 -15.48
CA GLY A 89 -20.71 13.71 -16.58
C GLY A 89 -19.42 14.54 -16.58
N VAL A 90 -18.85 14.78 -17.74
CA VAL A 90 -17.62 15.54 -17.94
C VAL A 90 -17.95 16.94 -18.46
N LYS A 91 -17.31 17.98 -17.91
CA LYS A 91 -17.63 19.37 -18.26
C LYS A 91 -17.25 19.74 -19.70
N ASP A 92 -16.09 19.35 -20.14
CA ASP A 92 -15.54 19.78 -21.42
C ASP A 92 -14.61 18.74 -22.07
N LYS A 93 -14.17 19.06 -23.31
CA LYS A 93 -13.36 18.16 -24.14
C LYS A 93 -11.94 17.89 -23.61
N ARG A 94 -11.46 18.59 -22.57
CA ARG A 94 -10.16 18.31 -21.94
C ARG A 94 -10.16 16.97 -21.21
N HIS A 95 -11.35 16.56 -20.76
CA HIS A 95 -11.56 15.29 -20.07
C HIS A 95 -12.55 14.46 -20.90
N SER A 96 -12.05 13.75 -21.91
CA SER A 96 -12.90 12.95 -22.81
C SER A 96 -13.67 11.85 -22.07
N PRO A 97 -14.94 11.57 -22.39
CA PRO A 97 -15.60 10.32 -22.00
C PRO A 97 -14.76 9.09 -22.35
N GLY A 98 -14.96 8.00 -21.60
CA GLY A 98 -14.19 6.76 -21.77
C GLY A 98 -12.89 6.73 -20.96
N LYS A 99 -12.73 7.58 -19.96
CA LYS A 99 -11.56 7.63 -19.08
C LYS A 99 -11.97 7.50 -17.61
N TRP A 100 -11.10 6.85 -16.82
CA TRP A 100 -11.17 6.86 -15.37
C TRP A 100 -10.66 8.18 -14.83
N ILE A 101 -11.37 8.72 -13.84
CA ILE A 101 -11.15 10.05 -13.27
C ILE A 101 -11.15 9.93 -11.74
N SER A 102 -10.12 10.49 -11.10
CA SER A 102 -10.04 10.61 -9.63
C SER A 102 -10.01 12.10 -9.26
N PRO A 103 -11.03 12.64 -8.58
CA PRO A 103 -11.07 14.04 -8.17
C PRO A 103 -10.26 14.26 -6.88
N GLY A 104 -9.56 15.41 -6.79
CA GLY A 104 -8.86 15.83 -5.58
C GLY A 104 -9.80 16.44 -4.53
N TYR A 105 -10.92 16.99 -4.99
CA TYR A 105 -11.95 17.58 -4.13
C TYR A 105 -13.33 17.16 -4.60
N VAL A 106 -14.27 17.06 -3.64
CA VAL A 106 -15.69 16.93 -3.93
C VAL A 106 -16.48 18.06 -3.27
N ALA A 107 -17.43 18.63 -3.99
CA ALA A 107 -18.30 19.71 -3.53
C ALA A 107 -19.77 19.32 -3.61
N ASN A 108 -20.62 20.00 -2.85
CA ASN A 108 -22.09 19.99 -3.02
C ASN A 108 -22.59 21.30 -3.67
N GLU A 109 -23.89 21.36 -3.98
CA GLU A 109 -24.54 22.54 -4.55
C GLU A 109 -24.54 23.74 -3.60
N ASP A 110 -24.44 23.50 -2.28
CA ASP A 110 -24.43 24.54 -1.25
C ASP A 110 -23.05 25.20 -1.08
N GLY A 111 -22.02 24.65 -1.77
CA GLY A 111 -20.67 25.19 -1.77
C GLY A 111 -19.72 24.58 -0.76
N ASP A 112 -20.16 23.58 0.03
CA ASP A 112 -19.27 22.82 0.90
C ASP A 112 -18.27 22.04 0.06
N LEU A 113 -17.02 21.95 0.53
CA LEU A 113 -15.89 21.32 -0.14
C LEU A 113 -15.17 20.35 0.80
N LEU A 114 -14.91 19.15 0.31
CA LEU A 114 -14.13 18.13 1.00
C LEU A 114 -12.93 17.71 0.15
N GLU A 115 -11.76 17.64 0.76
CA GLU A 115 -10.55 17.07 0.13
C GLU A 115 -10.65 15.54 0.12
N LEU A 116 -10.28 14.93 -1.01
CA LEU A 116 -10.26 13.49 -1.19
C LEU A 116 -8.82 12.96 -1.27
N ASP A 117 -8.62 11.76 -0.77
CA ASP A 117 -7.39 11.04 -0.99
C ASP A 117 -7.36 10.51 -2.44
N THR A 118 -6.45 11.04 -3.25
CA THR A 118 -6.28 10.64 -4.65
C THR A 118 -5.46 9.37 -4.83
N ARG A 119 -4.93 8.79 -3.75
CA ARG A 119 -4.34 7.45 -3.79
C ARG A 119 -5.48 6.45 -3.96
N LEU A 120 -5.26 5.41 -4.73
CA LEU A 120 -6.29 4.41 -4.99
C LEU A 120 -5.83 3.04 -4.47
N PRO A 121 -6.67 2.33 -3.72
CA PRO A 121 -6.37 0.98 -3.25
C PRO A 121 -6.55 -0.08 -4.37
N VAL A 122 -6.09 0.25 -5.58
CA VAL A 122 -6.13 -0.63 -6.76
C VAL A 122 -4.76 -0.66 -7.45
N PRO A 123 -4.33 -1.81 -7.97
CA PRO A 123 -2.98 -1.98 -8.53
C PRO A 123 -2.67 -1.09 -9.72
N ASP A 124 -3.55 -0.99 -10.72
CA ASP A 124 -3.24 -0.39 -12.02
C ASP A 124 -3.84 1.01 -12.19
N HIS A 125 -3.52 1.92 -11.27
CA HIS A 125 -4.06 3.28 -11.25
C HIS A 125 -3.35 4.27 -12.22
N GLU A 126 -2.35 3.85 -12.97
CA GLU A 126 -1.60 4.74 -13.89
C GLU A 126 -2.45 5.31 -15.04
N LYS A 127 -3.57 4.63 -15.37
CA LYS A 127 -4.52 5.07 -16.41
C LYS A 127 -5.58 6.04 -15.90
N VAL A 128 -5.54 6.39 -14.63
CA VAL A 128 -6.52 7.28 -14.00
C VAL A 128 -6.09 8.74 -14.17
N ILE A 129 -6.99 9.57 -14.66
CA ILE A 129 -6.77 11.01 -14.78
C ILE A 129 -7.14 11.69 -13.46
N ASN A 130 -6.20 12.40 -12.87
CA ASN A 130 -6.50 13.24 -11.72
C ASN A 130 -7.11 14.56 -12.19
N VAL A 131 -8.26 14.92 -11.64
CA VAL A 131 -8.92 16.20 -11.87
C VAL A 131 -8.98 17.01 -10.57
N ASN A 132 -9.20 18.32 -10.69
CA ASN A 132 -9.23 19.18 -9.54
C ASN A 132 -10.45 18.88 -8.65
N SER A 133 -11.66 18.92 -9.23
CA SER A 133 -12.87 18.78 -8.41
C SER A 133 -14.05 18.14 -9.12
N LEU A 134 -14.87 17.47 -8.33
CA LEU A 134 -16.15 16.90 -8.67
C LEU A 134 -17.26 17.66 -7.93
N LEU A 135 -18.38 17.95 -8.58
CA LEU A 135 -19.58 18.48 -7.96
C LEU A 135 -20.66 17.40 -7.89
N SER A 136 -21.09 17.06 -6.68
CA SER A 136 -22.27 16.19 -6.47
C SER A 136 -23.54 17.01 -6.51
N VAL A 137 -24.44 16.67 -7.42
CA VAL A 137 -25.68 17.40 -7.73
C VAL A 137 -26.92 16.57 -7.41
N LYS A 138 -28.05 17.21 -7.12
CA LYS A 138 -29.32 16.54 -6.80
C LYS A 138 -29.98 15.88 -8.01
N LYS A 139 -29.70 16.38 -9.22
CA LYS A 139 -30.24 15.86 -10.48
C LYS A 139 -29.17 15.86 -11.54
N ALA A 140 -29.24 14.91 -12.46
CA ALA A 140 -28.33 14.84 -13.60
C ALA A 140 -28.27 16.16 -14.38
N VAL A 141 -27.07 16.57 -14.76
CA VAL A 141 -26.84 17.81 -15.50
C VAL A 141 -27.14 17.56 -16.97
N THR A 142 -28.19 18.16 -17.46
CA THR A 142 -28.62 18.06 -18.87
C THR A 142 -28.71 19.46 -19.48
N GLY A 143 -27.73 19.86 -20.29
CA GLY A 143 -27.74 21.17 -20.96
C GLY A 143 -26.84 22.22 -20.29
N ASN A 144 -27.34 23.46 -20.14
CA ASN A 144 -26.50 24.57 -19.67
C ASN A 144 -26.03 24.40 -18.21
N ILE A 145 -24.72 24.30 -18.01
CA ILE A 145 -24.09 24.27 -16.71
C ILE A 145 -24.16 25.66 -16.07
N PRO A 146 -24.72 25.84 -14.84
CA PRO A 146 -24.72 27.09 -14.12
C PRO A 146 -23.34 27.73 -13.99
N ALA A 147 -23.25 29.05 -14.01
CA ALA A 147 -21.96 29.76 -13.94
C ALA A 147 -21.15 29.39 -12.68
N SER A 148 -21.82 29.21 -11.54
CA SER A 148 -21.21 28.80 -10.26
C SER A 148 -20.62 27.38 -10.29
N TRP A 149 -21.10 26.50 -11.17
CA TRP A 149 -20.63 25.10 -11.29
C TRP A 149 -19.47 24.95 -12.31
N LYS A 150 -19.25 25.96 -13.15
CA LYS A 150 -18.19 25.92 -14.19
C LYS A 150 -16.76 25.77 -13.66
N LYS A 151 -16.55 25.97 -12.37
CA LYS A 151 -15.26 25.75 -11.70
C LYS A 151 -14.93 24.26 -11.48
N HIS A 152 -15.94 23.37 -11.52
CA HIS A 152 -15.76 21.93 -11.34
C HIS A 152 -15.53 21.22 -12.68
N ASP A 153 -14.80 20.10 -12.64
CA ASP A 153 -14.39 19.36 -13.84
C ASP A 153 -15.38 18.28 -14.23
N VAL A 154 -16.02 17.64 -13.24
CA VAL A 154 -16.95 16.52 -13.40
C VAL A 154 -18.14 16.62 -12.45
N PHE A 155 -19.21 15.90 -12.77
CA PHE A 155 -20.48 15.93 -12.03
C PHE A 155 -20.98 14.52 -11.74
N ASP A 156 -21.42 14.27 -10.50
CA ASP A 156 -22.10 13.05 -10.08
C ASP A 156 -23.28 13.36 -9.15
N MET A 157 -23.88 12.32 -8.56
CA MET A 157 -25.04 12.47 -7.68
C MET A 157 -24.83 11.89 -6.28
N GLU A 158 -23.68 11.28 -5.96
CA GLU A 158 -23.49 10.44 -4.78
C GLU A 158 -22.24 10.74 -3.95
N CYS A 159 -21.15 11.21 -4.59
CA CYS A 159 -19.82 11.20 -3.99
C CYS A 159 -19.72 12.06 -2.73
N PHE A 160 -20.27 13.28 -2.75
CA PHE A 160 -20.15 14.20 -1.61
C PHE A 160 -20.78 13.66 -0.32
N SER A 161 -21.97 13.05 -0.42
CA SER A 161 -22.68 12.53 0.76
C SER A 161 -21.90 11.39 1.40
N GLN A 162 -21.32 10.49 0.61
CA GLN A 162 -20.48 9.41 1.09
C GLN A 162 -19.18 9.96 1.70
N ALA A 163 -18.48 10.86 1.01
CA ALA A 163 -17.25 11.47 1.49
C ALA A 163 -17.42 12.13 2.87
N ARG A 164 -18.54 12.83 3.05
CA ARG A 164 -18.90 13.49 4.32
C ARG A 164 -19.07 12.49 5.47
N VAL A 165 -19.74 11.37 5.21
CA VAL A 165 -19.99 10.33 6.23
C VAL A 165 -18.69 9.63 6.61
N PHE A 166 -17.92 9.16 5.63
CA PHE A 166 -16.68 8.42 5.87
C PHE A 166 -15.59 9.29 6.50
N SER A 167 -15.50 10.57 6.13
CA SER A 167 -14.57 11.52 6.78
C SER A 167 -14.87 11.69 8.26
N LYS A 168 -16.15 11.75 8.66
CA LYS A 168 -16.53 11.82 10.08
C LYS A 168 -16.23 10.54 10.85
N ALA A 169 -16.21 9.40 10.16
CA ALA A 169 -15.94 8.09 10.75
C ALA A 169 -14.45 7.71 10.75
N ASP A 170 -13.57 8.59 10.25
CA ASP A 170 -12.13 8.33 10.07
C ASP A 170 -11.86 7.08 9.20
N ILE A 171 -12.70 6.85 8.18
CA ILE A 171 -12.55 5.79 7.20
C ILE A 171 -11.97 6.38 5.91
N SER A 172 -10.92 5.76 5.38
CA SER A 172 -10.29 6.20 4.13
C SER A 172 -11.25 6.05 2.95
N PHE A 173 -11.66 7.17 2.37
CA PHE A 173 -12.61 7.23 1.26
C PHE A 173 -11.94 7.70 -0.02
N HIS A 174 -12.14 6.95 -1.09
CA HIS A 174 -11.60 7.19 -2.41
C HIS A 174 -12.72 7.27 -3.44
N CYS A 175 -12.55 8.14 -4.43
CA CYS A 175 -13.52 8.30 -5.50
C CYS A 175 -12.87 8.02 -6.86
N LEU A 176 -13.54 7.17 -7.64
CA LEU A 176 -13.11 6.81 -8.99
C LEU A 176 -14.32 6.83 -9.91
N LYS A 177 -14.35 7.77 -10.82
CA LYS A 177 -15.47 7.96 -11.75
C LYS A 177 -15.04 7.69 -13.18
N PHE A 178 -15.97 7.18 -13.97
CA PHE A 178 -15.79 6.97 -15.40
C PHE A 178 -16.63 7.98 -16.16
N GLY A 179 -15.98 8.80 -16.96
CA GLY A 179 -16.68 9.79 -17.78
C GLY A 179 -17.54 9.11 -18.85
N THR A 180 -18.85 9.30 -18.81
CA THR A 180 -19.79 8.69 -19.76
C THR A 180 -20.32 9.66 -20.80
N ASP A 181 -20.37 10.93 -20.48
CA ASP A 181 -21.00 11.95 -21.31
C ASP A 181 -20.39 13.35 -21.05
N TYR A 182 -20.73 14.31 -21.89
CA TYR A 182 -20.30 15.71 -21.75
C TYR A 182 -21.26 16.57 -20.93
N SER A 183 -22.21 15.98 -20.20
CA SER A 183 -23.22 16.73 -19.45
C SER A 183 -24.01 17.73 -20.33
N ASP A 184 -24.31 17.35 -21.57
CA ASP A 184 -25.04 18.14 -22.56
C ASP A 184 -26.39 17.48 -22.96
N SER A 185 -27.03 17.96 -24.03
CA SER A 185 -28.32 17.45 -24.49
C SER A 185 -28.31 15.99 -24.98
N ASN A 186 -27.14 15.42 -25.28
CA ASN A 186 -26.99 14.07 -25.82
C ASN A 186 -26.71 13.00 -24.72
N ILE A 187 -26.80 13.40 -23.46
CA ILE A 187 -26.43 12.59 -22.27
C ILE A 187 -26.96 11.14 -22.32
N HIS A 188 -28.22 10.93 -22.72
CA HIS A 188 -28.82 9.58 -22.71
C HIS A 188 -28.23 8.65 -23.76
N MET A 189 -27.87 9.15 -24.92
CA MET A 189 -27.26 8.35 -25.98
C MET A 189 -25.81 8.01 -25.65
N ASP A 190 -25.06 9.00 -25.20
CA ASP A 190 -23.66 8.83 -24.80
C ASP A 190 -23.53 7.92 -23.58
N PHE A 191 -24.38 8.08 -22.58
CA PHE A 191 -24.41 7.25 -21.38
C PHE A 191 -24.57 5.77 -21.71
N ASN A 192 -25.60 5.39 -22.47
CA ASN A 192 -25.84 3.99 -22.79
C ASN A 192 -24.71 3.37 -23.63
N ARG A 193 -24.16 4.13 -24.57
CA ARG A 193 -23.01 3.70 -25.37
C ARG A 193 -21.77 3.45 -24.52
N ASN A 194 -21.49 4.33 -23.58
CA ASN A 194 -20.29 4.27 -22.76
C ASN A 194 -20.46 3.38 -21.51
N LEU A 195 -21.68 2.95 -21.17
CA LEU A 195 -21.90 2.02 -20.05
C LEU A 195 -21.25 0.65 -20.30
N GLU A 196 -21.29 0.14 -21.53
CA GLU A 196 -20.61 -1.12 -21.85
C GLU A 196 -19.09 -0.96 -21.80
N LEU A 197 -18.57 0.17 -22.30
CA LEU A 197 -17.15 0.49 -22.16
C LEU A 197 -16.75 0.61 -20.68
N PHE A 198 -17.59 1.25 -19.85
CA PHE A 198 -17.39 1.32 -18.41
C PHE A 198 -17.26 -0.07 -17.77
N ARG A 199 -18.13 -1.03 -18.12
CA ARG A 199 -18.07 -2.40 -17.61
C ARG A 199 -16.78 -3.10 -18.02
N GLN A 200 -16.36 -2.95 -19.28
CA GLN A 200 -15.11 -3.54 -19.80
C GLN A 200 -13.88 -2.95 -19.12
N GLU A 201 -13.83 -1.63 -18.96
CA GLU A 201 -12.73 -0.97 -18.26
C GLU A 201 -12.75 -1.25 -16.75
N THR A 202 -13.94 -1.43 -16.16
CA THR A 202 -14.08 -1.90 -14.77
C THR A 202 -13.47 -3.29 -14.59
N LYS A 203 -13.76 -4.24 -15.48
CA LYS A 203 -13.12 -5.56 -15.46
C LYS A 203 -11.60 -5.47 -15.54
N LYS A 204 -11.07 -4.65 -16.43
CA LYS A 204 -9.62 -4.49 -16.58
C LYS A 204 -8.98 -3.89 -15.32
N LEU A 205 -9.57 -2.82 -14.78
CA LEU A 205 -9.05 -2.13 -13.60
C LEU A 205 -9.10 -2.99 -12.34
N PHE A 206 -10.16 -3.80 -12.22
CA PHE A 206 -10.40 -4.70 -11.11
C PHE A 206 -10.11 -6.17 -11.44
N GLY A 207 -9.32 -6.45 -12.49
CA GLY A 207 -8.92 -7.81 -12.87
C GLY A 207 -8.23 -8.59 -11.73
N PHE A 208 -7.70 -7.88 -10.74
CA PHE A 208 -7.18 -8.48 -9.51
C PHE A 208 -8.27 -9.12 -8.62
N LEU A 209 -9.57 -8.80 -8.84
CA LEU A 209 -10.69 -9.44 -8.14
C LEU A 209 -11.03 -10.81 -8.73
N GLU A 210 -10.57 -11.10 -9.95
CA GLU A 210 -10.72 -12.42 -10.54
C GLU A 210 -9.72 -13.36 -9.85
N PRO A 211 -10.14 -14.59 -9.52
CA PRO A 211 -9.23 -15.57 -8.97
C PRO A 211 -8.13 -15.82 -9.99
N ASP A 212 -6.95 -15.29 -9.71
CA ASP A 212 -5.78 -15.66 -10.49
C ASP A 212 -5.59 -17.18 -10.29
N SER A 213 -5.91 -17.95 -11.34
CA SER A 213 -5.69 -19.40 -11.36
C SER A 213 -4.20 -19.74 -11.29
N ASN A 214 -3.34 -18.72 -11.41
CA ASN A 214 -1.91 -18.87 -11.29
C ASN A 214 -1.51 -18.86 -9.81
N ARG A 215 -0.89 -19.96 -9.40
CA ARG A 215 -0.19 -20.10 -8.12
C ARG A 215 0.71 -18.88 -7.90
N ILE A 216 0.55 -18.20 -6.76
CA ILE A 216 1.45 -17.12 -6.33
C ILE A 216 2.85 -17.71 -6.17
N LYS A 217 3.72 -17.45 -7.14
CA LYS A 217 5.11 -17.93 -7.17
C LYS A 217 5.97 -16.92 -6.41
N VAL A 218 6.76 -17.43 -5.47
CA VAL A 218 7.59 -16.62 -4.57
C VAL A 218 9.04 -17.01 -4.71
N THR A 219 9.92 -16.01 -4.86
CA THR A 219 11.37 -16.18 -4.67
C THR A 219 11.75 -15.63 -3.29
N ALA A 220 12.42 -16.45 -2.50
CA ALA A 220 13.05 -16.00 -1.25
C ALA A 220 14.44 -15.44 -1.53
N VAL A 221 14.73 -14.21 -1.07
CA VAL A 221 16.03 -13.54 -1.25
C VAL A 221 16.68 -13.31 0.10
N VAL A 222 17.91 -13.81 0.25
CA VAL A 222 18.68 -13.76 1.50
C VAL A 222 20.02 -13.08 1.25
N PRO A 223 20.23 -11.82 1.66
CA PRO A 223 21.55 -11.20 1.65
C PRO A 223 22.40 -11.75 2.81
N ALA A 224 23.64 -12.13 2.55
CA ALA A 224 24.56 -12.68 3.55
C ALA A 224 25.92 -12.01 3.46
N TYR A 225 26.50 -11.64 4.60
CA TYR A 225 27.88 -11.19 4.74
C TYR A 225 28.42 -11.57 6.10
N ASN A 226 29.42 -12.47 6.14
CA ASN A 226 30.01 -13.00 7.38
C ASN A 226 28.95 -13.55 8.35
N ARG A 227 28.23 -14.59 7.91
CA ARG A 227 27.09 -15.22 8.62
C ARG A 227 27.25 -16.73 8.80
N GLU A 228 28.48 -17.24 8.88
CA GLU A 228 28.76 -18.68 9.06
C GLU A 228 27.93 -19.35 10.16
N ARG A 229 27.59 -18.59 11.23
CA ARG A 229 26.87 -19.11 12.42
C ARG A 229 25.35 -19.00 12.32
N THR A 230 24.82 -18.15 11.45
CA THR A 230 23.39 -17.81 11.45
C THR A 230 22.69 -18.17 10.14
N VAL A 231 23.37 -18.06 9.00
CA VAL A 231 22.77 -18.26 7.67
C VAL A 231 22.13 -19.63 7.51
N LYS A 232 22.73 -20.69 8.11
CA LYS A 232 22.16 -22.03 8.09
C LYS A 232 20.76 -22.08 8.70
N ARG A 233 20.58 -21.50 9.89
CA ARG A 233 19.28 -21.44 10.56
C ARG A 233 18.23 -20.74 9.71
N GLY A 234 18.60 -19.63 9.07
CA GLY A 234 17.73 -18.89 8.19
C GLY A 234 17.30 -19.73 6.98
N ILE A 235 18.24 -20.27 6.23
CA ILE A 235 17.94 -21.10 5.05
C ILE A 235 17.10 -22.32 5.40
N ASP A 236 17.42 -23.03 6.49
CA ASP A 236 16.65 -24.20 6.95
C ASP A 236 15.20 -23.81 7.27
N SER A 237 14.97 -22.59 7.80
CA SER A 237 13.62 -22.08 8.06
C SER A 237 12.83 -21.78 6.79
N ILE A 238 13.49 -21.40 5.69
CA ILE A 238 12.86 -21.24 4.38
C ILE A 238 12.55 -22.62 3.78
N LEU A 239 13.49 -23.55 3.84
CA LEU A 239 13.32 -24.91 3.32
C LEU A 239 12.25 -25.73 4.05
N SER A 240 11.85 -25.29 5.26
CA SER A 240 10.80 -25.94 6.05
C SER A 240 9.41 -25.29 5.89
N GLN A 241 9.26 -24.33 4.98
CA GLN A 241 7.96 -23.66 4.76
C GLN A 241 6.90 -24.63 4.25
N SER A 242 5.65 -24.50 4.76
CA SER A 242 4.49 -25.27 4.26
C SER A 242 4.12 -24.85 2.82
N HIS A 243 4.30 -23.58 2.48
CA HIS A 243 4.29 -23.10 1.09
C HIS A 243 5.75 -22.84 0.68
N MET A 244 6.33 -23.82 -0.05
CA MET A 244 7.71 -23.71 -0.51
C MET A 244 7.84 -22.57 -1.53
N PRO A 245 8.83 -21.68 -1.42
CA PRO A 245 9.16 -20.76 -2.49
C PRO A 245 9.64 -21.55 -3.73
N GLU A 246 9.42 -21.00 -4.92
CA GLU A 246 9.91 -21.61 -6.17
C GLU A 246 11.44 -21.57 -6.25
N GLU A 247 12.04 -20.53 -5.65
CA GLU A 247 13.47 -20.29 -5.66
C GLU A 247 13.91 -19.73 -4.32
N ILE A 248 15.10 -20.12 -3.89
CA ILE A 248 15.81 -19.53 -2.74
C ILE A 248 17.13 -19.00 -3.26
N ILE A 249 17.26 -17.68 -3.30
CA ILE A 249 18.47 -17.02 -3.78
C ILE A 249 19.22 -16.46 -2.59
N VAL A 250 20.43 -16.94 -2.38
CA VAL A 250 21.33 -16.41 -1.33
C VAL A 250 22.44 -15.63 -2.01
N VAL A 251 22.54 -14.35 -1.67
CA VAL A 251 23.55 -13.45 -2.22
C VAL A 251 24.63 -13.22 -1.16
N ASP A 252 25.78 -13.80 -1.39
CA ASP A 252 26.98 -13.61 -0.55
C ASP A 252 27.71 -12.34 -0.97
N ASP A 253 27.72 -11.35 -0.10
CA ASP A 253 28.33 -10.05 -0.31
C ASP A 253 29.84 -10.06 0.00
N CYS A 254 30.56 -11.01 -0.64
CA CYS A 254 32.00 -11.22 -0.47
C CYS A 254 32.40 -11.56 0.98
N SER A 255 31.79 -12.60 1.56
CA SER A 255 32.14 -13.06 2.92
C SER A 255 33.60 -13.54 3.01
N THR A 256 34.22 -13.27 4.15
CA THR A 256 35.61 -13.63 4.49
C THR A 256 35.70 -14.75 5.55
N ASP A 257 34.57 -15.15 6.12
CA ASP A 257 34.42 -16.29 7.02
C ASP A 257 33.97 -17.56 6.25
N ARG A 258 33.53 -18.58 6.96
CA ARG A 258 33.07 -19.84 6.34
C ARG A 258 31.64 -19.78 5.81
N THR A 259 31.05 -18.61 5.59
CA THR A 259 29.71 -18.48 5.03
C THR A 259 29.57 -19.23 3.71
N ARG A 260 30.55 -19.09 2.79
CA ARG A 260 30.54 -19.80 1.48
C ARG A 260 30.52 -21.32 1.63
N GLU A 261 31.32 -21.88 2.51
CA GLU A 261 31.34 -23.32 2.77
C GLU A 261 29.95 -23.80 3.25
N VAL A 262 29.31 -23.03 4.13
CA VAL A 262 27.95 -23.33 4.59
C VAL A 262 26.95 -23.32 3.43
N LEU A 263 27.05 -22.34 2.52
CA LEU A 263 26.16 -22.22 1.37
C LEU A 263 26.38 -23.34 0.35
N GLU A 264 27.62 -23.76 0.12
CA GLU A 264 27.96 -24.88 -0.78
C GLU A 264 27.33 -26.19 -0.30
N GLY A 265 27.21 -26.40 1.02
CA GLY A 265 26.59 -27.57 1.59
C GLY A 265 25.10 -27.77 1.27
N TYR A 266 24.42 -26.75 0.71
CA TYR A 266 23.02 -26.88 0.28
C TYR A 266 22.82 -27.42 -1.15
N GLY A 267 23.90 -27.53 -1.96
CA GLY A 267 23.80 -28.01 -3.33
C GLY A 267 22.77 -27.24 -4.15
N ASP A 268 21.92 -27.93 -4.87
CA ASP A 268 20.91 -27.34 -5.77
C ASP A 268 19.64 -26.87 -5.07
N LYS A 269 19.57 -26.96 -3.73
CA LYS A 269 18.41 -26.46 -2.96
C LYS A 269 18.33 -24.94 -2.92
N ILE A 270 19.44 -24.25 -3.20
CA ILE A 270 19.54 -22.79 -3.23
C ILE A 270 20.33 -22.33 -4.47
N ILE A 271 19.97 -21.16 -4.96
CA ILE A 271 20.74 -20.42 -5.97
C ILE A 271 21.73 -19.53 -5.23
N ARG A 272 23.02 -19.68 -5.50
CA ARG A 272 24.09 -18.90 -4.87
C ARG A 272 24.58 -17.83 -5.83
N VAL A 273 24.61 -16.59 -5.35
CA VAL A 273 25.15 -15.44 -6.07
C VAL A 273 26.30 -14.87 -5.24
N TYR A 274 27.48 -14.76 -5.81
CA TYR A 274 28.66 -14.25 -5.13
C TYR A 274 29.05 -12.90 -5.69
N LEU A 275 29.06 -11.88 -4.83
CA LEU A 275 29.53 -10.55 -5.24
C LEU A 275 31.07 -10.52 -5.21
N PRO A 276 31.70 -9.74 -6.14
CA PRO A 276 33.15 -9.67 -6.23
C PRO A 276 33.79 -8.87 -5.09
N GLN A 277 33.02 -8.01 -4.43
CA GLN A 277 33.46 -7.18 -3.30
C GLN A 277 32.27 -6.92 -2.36
N ASN A 278 32.56 -6.58 -1.11
CA ASN A 278 31.52 -6.16 -0.16
C ASN A 278 30.90 -4.84 -0.61
N SER A 279 29.64 -4.86 -0.96
CA SER A 279 28.88 -3.75 -1.54
C SER A 279 27.66 -3.32 -0.70
N GLY A 280 27.41 -4.06 0.39
CA GLY A 280 26.35 -3.76 1.34
C GLY A 280 25.00 -4.44 1.03
N PRO A 281 24.07 -4.39 2.00
CA PRO A 281 22.79 -5.12 1.93
C PRO A 281 21.89 -4.66 0.78
N SER A 282 21.93 -3.39 0.40
CA SER A 282 21.18 -2.86 -0.75
C SER A 282 21.55 -3.58 -2.03
N LYS A 283 22.85 -3.64 -2.33
CA LYS A 283 23.37 -4.32 -3.54
C LYS A 283 23.04 -5.80 -3.52
N ALA A 284 23.25 -6.46 -2.40
CA ALA A 284 22.95 -7.89 -2.26
C ALA A 284 21.47 -8.19 -2.50
N ARG A 285 20.54 -7.39 -1.96
CA ARG A 285 19.10 -7.56 -2.22
C ARG A 285 18.75 -7.25 -3.68
N ASN A 286 19.29 -6.18 -4.28
CA ASN A 286 19.06 -5.86 -5.68
C ASN A 286 19.54 -6.97 -6.62
N GLU A 287 20.70 -7.56 -6.36
CA GLU A 287 21.17 -8.72 -7.13
C GLU A 287 20.26 -9.94 -6.98
N GLY A 288 19.75 -10.20 -5.78
CA GLY A 288 18.76 -11.25 -5.55
C GLY A 288 17.46 -11.01 -6.34
N ILE A 289 16.95 -9.77 -6.37
CA ILE A 289 15.77 -9.38 -7.15
C ILE A 289 16.02 -9.59 -8.65
N ARG A 290 17.21 -9.22 -9.15
CA ARG A 290 17.57 -9.35 -10.55
C ARG A 290 17.59 -10.82 -11.02
N HIS A 291 18.04 -11.74 -10.16
CA HIS A 291 18.09 -13.18 -10.46
C HIS A 291 16.74 -13.89 -10.24
N ALA A 292 15.79 -13.27 -9.54
CA ALA A 292 14.51 -13.90 -9.24
C ALA A 292 13.63 -14.07 -10.48
N GLY A 293 13.14 -15.29 -10.71
CA GLY A 293 12.21 -15.63 -11.79
C GLY A 293 10.73 -15.51 -11.40
N SER A 294 10.42 -15.42 -10.10
CA SER A 294 9.04 -15.36 -9.62
C SER A 294 8.48 -13.93 -9.59
N GLY A 295 7.17 -13.80 -9.69
CA GLY A 295 6.47 -12.51 -9.64
C GLY A 295 6.41 -11.86 -8.25
N TRP A 296 6.70 -12.61 -7.19
CA TRP A 296 6.71 -12.14 -5.81
C TRP A 296 8.04 -12.42 -5.13
N ILE A 297 8.50 -11.46 -4.34
CA ILE A 297 9.75 -11.53 -3.58
C ILE A 297 9.45 -11.51 -2.09
N ALA A 298 10.05 -12.45 -1.35
CA ALA A 298 10.11 -12.44 0.10
C ALA A 298 11.57 -12.30 0.54
N PHE A 299 11.89 -11.26 1.31
CA PHE A 299 13.24 -11.08 1.84
C PHE A 299 13.37 -11.74 3.19
N MET A 300 14.59 -12.18 3.52
CA MET A 300 14.96 -12.62 4.86
C MET A 300 16.38 -12.18 5.18
N ASP A 301 16.57 -11.46 6.27
CA ASP A 301 17.90 -11.15 6.77
C ASP A 301 18.57 -12.43 7.30
N SER A 302 19.84 -12.63 7.00
CA SER A 302 20.57 -13.91 7.22
C SER A 302 20.79 -14.28 8.71
N ASP A 303 20.35 -13.45 9.64
CA ASP A 303 20.34 -13.68 11.07
C ASP A 303 18.93 -13.97 11.63
N ASP A 304 17.87 -13.82 10.82
CA ASP A 304 16.49 -14.06 11.19
C ASP A 304 16.01 -15.49 10.83
N CYS A 305 14.78 -15.83 11.20
CA CYS A 305 14.10 -17.07 10.82
C CYS A 305 12.62 -16.81 10.52
N TRP A 306 12.07 -17.62 9.60
CA TRP A 306 10.62 -17.70 9.41
C TRP A 306 10.02 -18.85 10.20
N LYS A 307 8.79 -18.66 10.70
CA LYS A 307 7.98 -19.77 11.17
C LYS A 307 7.44 -20.56 9.98
N LYS A 308 7.16 -21.85 10.19
CA LYS A 308 6.79 -22.83 9.17
C LYS A 308 5.70 -22.37 8.19
N ASP A 309 4.70 -21.62 8.66
CA ASP A 309 3.53 -21.25 7.86
C ASP A 309 3.56 -19.78 7.39
N LYS A 310 4.72 -19.10 7.47
CA LYS A 310 4.81 -17.66 7.12
C LYS A 310 4.38 -17.40 5.67
N LEU A 311 4.93 -18.10 4.71
CA LEU A 311 4.59 -17.89 3.31
C LEU A 311 3.17 -18.36 2.98
N GLN A 312 2.72 -19.48 3.57
CA GLN A 312 1.34 -19.96 3.39
C GLN A 312 0.33 -18.90 3.86
N ASN A 313 0.51 -18.36 5.07
CA ASN A 313 -0.36 -17.34 5.62
C ASN A 313 -0.39 -16.07 4.76
N GLN A 314 0.76 -15.65 4.25
CA GLN A 314 0.86 -14.48 3.37
C GLN A 314 0.19 -14.71 2.01
N VAL A 315 0.35 -15.89 1.43
CA VAL A 315 -0.32 -16.28 0.18
C VAL A 315 -1.84 -16.33 0.37
N ASP A 316 -2.31 -16.92 1.46
CA ASP A 316 -3.74 -16.99 1.75
C ASP A 316 -4.33 -15.60 2.03
N TYR A 317 -3.54 -14.72 2.68
CA TYR A 317 -3.91 -13.32 2.87
C TYR A 317 -4.04 -12.58 1.54
N LEU A 318 -3.11 -12.78 0.60
CA LEU A 318 -3.21 -12.18 -0.75
C LEU A 318 -4.38 -12.72 -1.56
N LYS A 319 -4.72 -14.00 -1.42
CA LYS A 319 -5.94 -14.55 -2.06
C LYS A 319 -7.21 -13.92 -1.51
N LYS A 320 -7.23 -13.61 -0.21
CA LYS A 320 -8.37 -12.94 0.44
C LYS A 320 -8.43 -11.44 0.10
N TYR A 321 -7.27 -10.79 -0.05
CA TYR A 321 -7.13 -9.35 -0.27
C TYR A 321 -6.22 -9.07 -1.49
N PRO A 322 -6.66 -9.40 -2.70
CA PRO A 322 -5.82 -9.41 -3.91
C PRO A 322 -5.40 -8.02 -4.41
N PHE A 323 -5.93 -6.94 -3.83
CA PHE A 323 -5.53 -5.58 -4.16
C PHE A 323 -4.18 -5.16 -3.53
N TYR A 324 -3.65 -5.90 -2.56
CA TYR A 324 -2.33 -5.62 -2.02
C TYR A 324 -1.22 -6.09 -2.97
N GLN A 325 -0.25 -5.23 -3.19
CA GLN A 325 0.98 -5.55 -3.92
C GLN A 325 2.19 -5.68 -3.00
N ILE A 326 2.04 -5.28 -1.75
CA ILE A 326 2.99 -5.42 -0.66
C ILE A 326 2.23 -5.77 0.62
N LEU A 327 2.74 -6.73 1.36
CA LEU A 327 2.24 -7.03 2.68
C LEU A 327 3.39 -7.38 3.62
N GLN A 328 3.15 -7.22 4.91
CA GLN A 328 4.07 -7.58 5.98
C GLN A 328 3.41 -8.53 6.97
N SER A 329 4.23 -9.29 7.69
CA SER A 329 3.81 -10.08 8.86
C SER A 329 4.36 -9.47 10.13
N ASP A 330 3.75 -9.79 11.27
CA ASP A 330 4.28 -9.41 12.58
C ASP A 330 5.42 -10.33 13.04
N GLU A 331 6.15 -9.96 14.08
CA GLU A 331 7.42 -10.57 14.41
C GLU A 331 7.62 -10.77 15.92
N ILE A 332 8.41 -11.79 16.26
CA ILE A 332 8.91 -12.08 17.61
C ILE A 332 10.36 -11.60 17.67
N TRP A 333 10.70 -10.86 18.72
CA TRP A 333 12.06 -10.38 18.93
C TRP A 333 12.76 -11.20 20.01
N ILE A 334 13.95 -11.71 19.68
CA ILE A 334 14.84 -12.39 20.61
C ILE A 334 16.13 -11.58 20.71
N ARG A 335 16.50 -11.13 21.91
CA ARG A 335 17.75 -10.41 22.16
C ARG A 335 18.58 -11.16 23.21
N ASN A 336 19.81 -11.49 22.85
CA ASN A 336 20.71 -12.28 23.74
C ASN A 336 20.03 -13.56 24.25
N GLY A 337 19.28 -14.28 23.42
CA GLY A 337 18.58 -15.50 23.76
C GLY A 337 17.26 -15.33 24.53
N VAL A 338 16.88 -14.11 24.89
CA VAL A 338 15.64 -13.83 25.64
C VAL A 338 14.60 -13.15 24.70
N ARG A 339 13.35 -13.63 24.78
CA ARG A 339 12.23 -12.98 24.09
C ARG A 339 11.96 -11.61 24.71
N VAL A 340 11.91 -10.57 23.86
CA VAL A 340 11.54 -9.20 24.25
C VAL A 340 10.19 -8.85 23.66
N ASN A 341 9.31 -8.27 24.49
CA ASN A 341 8.03 -7.77 24.01
C ASN A 341 8.26 -6.44 23.28
N PRO A 342 7.66 -6.25 22.10
CA PRO A 342 7.71 -4.98 21.42
C PRO A 342 6.98 -3.90 22.25
N CYS A 343 7.52 -2.69 22.26
CA CYS A 343 6.80 -1.54 22.81
C CYS A 343 5.60 -1.22 21.90
N ARG A 344 4.56 -0.58 22.45
CA ARG A 344 3.34 -0.18 21.68
C ARG A 344 3.66 0.54 20.36
N HIS A 345 4.70 1.35 20.33
CA HIS A 345 5.12 2.07 19.12
C HIS A 345 5.77 1.16 18.04
N HIS A 346 5.96 -0.12 18.28
CA HIS A 346 6.39 -1.09 17.28
C HIS A 346 5.23 -1.89 16.66
N THR A 347 3.99 -1.62 17.07
CA THR A 347 2.82 -2.22 16.43
C THR A 347 2.81 -1.87 14.96
N LYS A 348 2.74 -2.90 14.11
CA LYS A 348 2.71 -2.71 12.67
C LYS A 348 1.30 -2.32 12.21
N PRO A 349 1.15 -1.21 11.49
CA PRO A 349 -0.14 -0.83 10.90
C PRO A 349 -0.38 -1.52 9.56
N ALA A 350 -1.66 -1.55 9.15
CA ALA A 350 -2.09 -1.90 7.80
C ALA A 350 -2.65 -0.66 7.07
N GLY A 351 -2.79 -0.75 5.76
CA GLY A 351 -3.38 0.31 4.94
C GLY A 351 -2.38 1.39 4.51
N TRP A 352 -2.77 2.63 4.58
CA TRP A 352 -1.94 3.77 4.21
C TRP A 352 -0.94 4.11 5.32
N ILE A 353 0.17 3.37 5.38
CA ILE A 353 1.17 3.49 6.46
C ILE A 353 2.24 4.54 6.21
N TRP A 354 2.16 5.32 5.12
CA TRP A 354 3.20 6.26 4.73
C TRP A 354 3.48 7.31 5.82
N GLU A 355 2.44 7.95 6.35
CA GLU A 355 2.62 9.02 7.35
C GLU A 355 3.29 8.52 8.63
N PRO A 356 2.83 7.44 9.29
CA PRO A 356 3.54 6.90 10.44
C PRO A 356 4.94 6.36 10.09
N SER A 357 5.20 5.96 8.84
CA SER A 357 6.52 5.51 8.38
C SER A 357 7.55 6.63 8.23
N LEU A 358 7.14 7.89 8.14
CA LEU A 358 8.06 9.02 8.12
C LEU A 358 8.96 9.08 9.38
N GLU A 359 8.43 8.72 10.53
CA GLU A 359 9.16 8.76 11.80
C GLU A 359 10.15 7.58 11.93
N ARG A 360 9.80 6.39 11.40
CA ARG A 360 10.59 5.15 11.54
C ARG A 360 10.26 4.13 10.46
N CYS A 361 11.14 3.15 10.25
CA CYS A 361 10.83 2.00 9.41
C CYS A 361 9.78 1.10 10.11
N LEU A 362 8.63 0.90 9.47
CA LEU A 362 7.55 0.06 9.97
C LEU A 362 7.48 -1.30 9.25
N VAL A 363 8.10 -1.42 8.08
CA VAL A 363 8.17 -2.67 7.31
C VAL A 363 9.55 -3.28 7.48
N SER A 364 9.60 -4.51 7.99
CA SER A 364 10.85 -5.25 8.14
C SER A 364 11.11 -6.10 6.89
N PRO A 365 12.31 -6.12 6.31
CA PRO A 365 12.61 -6.97 5.16
C PRO A 365 12.24 -8.44 5.40
N SER A 366 12.58 -9.01 6.55
CA SER A 366 12.28 -10.41 6.86
C SER A 366 10.78 -10.74 6.94
N GLY A 367 9.92 -9.73 7.14
CA GLY A 367 8.46 -9.88 7.24
C GLY A 367 7.71 -9.62 5.93
N VAL A 368 8.36 -9.03 4.92
CA VAL A 368 7.68 -8.57 3.72
C VAL A 368 7.46 -9.69 2.69
N LEU A 369 6.36 -9.57 1.94
CA LEU A 369 6.12 -10.22 0.66
C LEU A 369 5.62 -9.15 -0.31
N ILE A 370 6.26 -8.99 -1.45
CA ILE A 370 6.05 -7.86 -2.36
C ILE A 370 6.14 -8.29 -3.83
N LYS A 371 5.32 -7.71 -4.70
CA LYS A 371 5.44 -7.90 -6.15
C LYS A 371 6.81 -7.41 -6.64
N LYS A 372 7.49 -8.24 -7.45
CA LYS A 372 8.77 -7.89 -8.07
C LYS A 372 8.65 -6.61 -8.90
N SER A 373 7.61 -6.51 -9.74
CA SER A 373 7.35 -5.34 -10.57
C SER A 373 7.20 -4.04 -9.78
N LEU A 374 6.64 -4.12 -8.56
CA LEU A 374 6.52 -2.95 -7.69
C LEU A 374 7.90 -2.48 -7.17
N ILE A 375 8.80 -3.39 -6.82
CA ILE A 375 10.17 -3.04 -6.45
C ILE A 375 10.89 -2.36 -7.63
N GLU A 376 10.76 -2.94 -8.81
CA GLU A 376 11.38 -2.44 -10.05
C GLU A 376 10.86 -1.04 -10.42
N GLN A 377 9.56 -0.79 -10.29
CA GLN A 377 8.93 0.51 -10.52
C GLN A 377 9.53 1.62 -9.65
N TYR A 378 9.88 1.30 -8.41
CA TYR A 378 10.50 2.27 -7.47
C TYR A 378 12.03 2.23 -7.46
N GLY A 379 12.66 1.51 -8.40
CA GLY A 379 14.10 1.50 -8.63
C GLY A 379 14.91 0.65 -7.65
N GLY A 380 14.26 -0.23 -6.87
CA GLY A 380 14.93 -1.10 -5.90
C GLY A 380 15.47 -0.37 -4.68
N PHE A 381 16.40 -1.04 -3.96
CA PHE A 381 17.09 -0.46 -2.80
C PHE A 381 18.15 0.54 -3.24
N ASP A 382 18.23 1.72 -2.62
CA ASP A 382 19.26 2.72 -2.93
C ASP A 382 20.63 2.27 -2.42
N GLU A 383 21.52 1.87 -3.34
CA GLU A 383 22.87 1.37 -3.05
C GLU A 383 23.80 2.45 -2.45
N ARG A 384 23.43 3.72 -2.50
CA ARG A 384 24.17 4.84 -1.87
C ARG A 384 23.88 4.96 -0.37
N LEU A 385 22.86 4.26 0.13
CA LEU A 385 22.51 4.22 1.54
C LEU A 385 23.16 2.98 2.20
N PRO A 386 24.14 3.15 3.09
CA PRO A 386 24.78 2.04 3.78
C PRO A 386 23.87 1.39 4.83
N VAL A 387 22.82 2.11 5.25
CA VAL A 387 21.76 1.70 6.17
C VAL A 387 20.50 2.52 5.92
N CYS A 388 19.34 2.07 6.40
CA CYS A 388 18.02 2.66 6.14
C CYS A 388 17.60 2.60 4.65
N GLU A 389 18.18 1.72 3.89
CA GLU A 389 17.79 1.42 2.52
C GLU A 389 16.37 0.85 2.45
N ASP A 390 16.00 0.07 3.45
CA ASP A 390 14.65 -0.46 3.66
C ASP A 390 13.65 0.67 3.94
N TYR A 391 13.99 1.57 4.87
CA TYR A 391 13.18 2.75 5.15
C TYR A 391 12.93 3.59 3.90
N ASP A 392 13.95 3.83 3.08
CA ASP A 392 13.85 4.61 1.85
C ASP A 392 12.88 3.98 0.84
N LEU A 393 13.04 2.67 0.57
CA LEU A 393 12.20 1.96 -0.39
C LEU A 393 10.75 1.88 0.08
N TRP A 394 10.53 1.53 1.35
CA TRP A 394 9.18 1.39 1.88
C TRP A 394 8.43 2.72 1.96
N LEU A 395 9.13 3.83 2.22
CA LEU A 395 8.52 5.17 2.15
C LEU A 395 8.05 5.50 0.73
N LYS A 396 8.86 5.24 -0.28
CA LYS A 396 8.50 5.48 -1.67
C LYS A 396 7.26 4.67 -2.06
N ILE A 397 7.25 3.38 -1.74
CA ILE A 397 6.14 2.47 -2.08
C ILE A 397 4.87 2.81 -1.30
N SER A 398 4.95 2.97 0.03
CA SER A 398 3.77 3.20 0.88
C SER A 398 3.11 4.57 0.68
N ARG A 399 3.78 5.47 -0.03
CA ARG A 399 3.21 6.73 -0.46
C ARG A 399 2.01 6.52 -1.41
N ASP A 400 2.14 5.58 -2.31
CA ASP A 400 1.19 5.36 -3.40
C ASP A 400 0.45 4.01 -3.31
N HIS A 401 0.92 3.08 -2.46
CA HIS A 401 0.35 1.75 -2.31
C HIS A 401 0.06 1.42 -0.85
N PRO A 402 -1.14 0.89 -0.55
CA PRO A 402 -1.44 0.41 0.79
C PRO A 402 -0.62 -0.85 1.11
N VAL A 403 -0.23 -1.01 2.36
CA VAL A 403 0.52 -2.17 2.86
C VAL A 403 -0.39 -3.09 3.66
N GLY A 404 -0.51 -4.36 3.26
CA GLY A 404 -1.24 -5.37 4.00
C GLY A 404 -0.51 -5.79 5.27
N LEU A 405 -1.25 -6.27 6.26
CA LEU A 405 -0.68 -6.89 7.47
C LEU A 405 -1.31 -8.26 7.68
N GLU A 406 -0.54 -9.30 7.41
CA GLU A 406 -0.85 -10.66 7.87
C GLU A 406 -0.63 -10.71 9.38
N PRO A 407 -1.65 -11.00 10.19
CA PRO A 407 -1.60 -10.77 11.64
C PRO A 407 -0.77 -11.79 12.41
N GLY A 408 -0.22 -12.82 11.76
CA GLY A 408 0.58 -13.85 12.39
C GLY A 408 1.94 -13.33 12.85
N LEU A 409 2.39 -13.79 14.03
CA LEU A 409 3.76 -13.62 14.49
C LEU A 409 4.68 -14.58 13.72
N SER A 410 4.93 -14.28 12.44
CA SER A 410 5.46 -15.22 11.46
C SER A 410 6.98 -15.16 11.29
N VAL A 411 7.64 -14.14 11.84
CA VAL A 411 9.10 -13.92 11.79
C VAL A 411 9.71 -13.96 13.18
N ILE A 412 10.89 -14.54 13.32
CA ILE A 412 11.70 -14.50 14.53
C ILE A 412 12.94 -13.69 14.23
N LYS A 413 13.02 -12.49 14.81
CA LYS A 413 14.19 -11.60 14.70
C LYS A 413 15.15 -11.81 15.84
N TYR A 414 16.41 -12.08 15.49
CA TYR A 414 17.48 -12.21 16.46
C TYR A 414 18.34 -10.96 16.49
N GLY A 415 18.49 -10.39 17.68
CA GLY A 415 19.28 -9.19 17.87
C GLY A 415 20.16 -9.24 19.12
N GLY A 416 20.94 -8.18 19.34
CA GLY A 416 21.85 -8.06 20.47
C GLY A 416 23.30 -8.45 20.16
N HIS A 417 23.58 -8.99 18.97
CA HIS A 417 24.94 -9.32 18.54
C HIS A 417 25.76 -8.05 18.18
N LYS A 418 27.09 -8.16 18.27
CA LYS A 418 28.02 -7.02 18.17
C LYS A 418 28.06 -6.41 16.75
N ASP A 419 27.83 -7.20 15.72
CA ASP A 419 27.93 -6.87 14.30
C ASP A 419 26.63 -6.33 13.67
N GLN A 420 25.59 -6.02 14.50
CA GLN A 420 24.37 -5.37 14.00
C GLN A 420 24.68 -4.02 13.35
N LEU A 421 24.13 -3.79 12.15
CA LEU A 421 24.30 -2.54 11.41
C LEU A 421 23.90 -1.30 12.22
N SER A 422 22.86 -1.40 13.05
CA SER A 422 22.43 -0.31 13.93
C SER A 422 23.45 0.09 15.00
N ARG A 423 24.39 -0.80 15.35
CA ARG A 423 25.51 -0.49 16.23
C ARG A 423 26.72 0.10 15.47
N LYS A 424 26.96 -0.39 14.26
CA LYS A 424 28.03 0.09 13.39
C LYS A 424 27.82 1.55 12.96
N TYR A 425 26.56 1.95 12.77
CA TYR A 425 26.21 3.30 12.28
C TYR A 425 25.42 4.08 13.34
N PRO A 426 26.07 4.84 14.23
CA PRO A 426 25.38 5.67 15.22
C PRO A 426 24.62 6.82 14.52
N ALA A 427 23.60 7.34 15.19
CA ALA A 427 22.74 8.41 14.68
C ALA A 427 22.04 8.04 13.36
N MET A 428 21.31 6.93 13.35
CA MET A 428 20.57 6.41 12.19
C MET A 428 19.69 7.47 11.52
N ASP A 429 19.19 8.46 12.26
CA ASP A 429 18.38 9.53 11.71
C ASP A 429 19.09 10.38 10.64
N ARG A 430 20.42 10.42 10.60
CA ARG A 430 21.14 11.09 9.50
C ARG A 430 20.85 10.48 8.13
N PHE A 431 20.73 9.15 8.06
CA PHE A 431 20.40 8.44 6.83
C PHE A 431 18.92 8.58 6.47
N ARG A 432 18.03 8.62 7.48
CA ARG A 432 16.62 8.95 7.25
C ARG A 432 16.43 10.38 6.76
N VAL A 433 17.22 11.33 7.28
CA VAL A 433 17.26 12.72 6.77
C VAL A 433 17.72 12.73 5.31
N GLN A 434 18.76 11.98 4.97
CA GLN A 434 19.24 11.85 3.58
C GLN A 434 18.13 11.31 2.66
N SER A 435 17.47 10.21 3.03
CA SER A 435 16.36 9.63 2.29
C SER A 435 15.20 10.63 2.12
N LEU A 436 14.72 11.23 3.21
CA LEU A 436 13.63 12.21 3.18
C LEU A 436 13.97 13.44 2.33
N THR A 437 15.21 13.92 2.39
CA THR A 437 15.66 15.04 1.55
C THR A 437 15.63 14.67 0.06
N ASN A 438 16.03 13.45 -0.28
CA ASN A 438 15.98 12.96 -1.66
C ASN A 438 14.54 12.79 -2.14
N ILE A 439 13.64 12.27 -1.31
CA ILE A 439 12.21 12.14 -1.63
C ILE A 439 11.59 13.54 -1.82
N LEU A 440 11.90 14.51 -0.96
CA LEU A 440 11.36 15.87 -1.02
C LEU A 440 11.69 16.60 -2.34
N LYS A 441 12.86 16.33 -2.93
CA LYS A 441 13.27 16.95 -4.21
C LYS A 441 12.31 16.65 -5.35
N ASN A 442 11.70 15.46 -5.33
CA ASN A 442 10.81 14.97 -6.39
C ASN A 442 9.33 15.00 -5.99
N GLU A 443 9.01 15.43 -4.77
CA GLU A 443 7.63 15.49 -4.29
C GLU A 443 6.99 16.84 -4.65
N ASN A 444 5.92 16.80 -5.44
CA ASN A 444 5.22 17.99 -5.92
C ASN A 444 3.88 18.24 -5.21
N LYS A 445 3.30 17.22 -4.56
CA LYS A 445 1.99 17.39 -3.88
C LYS A 445 2.18 18.11 -2.54
N PRO A 446 1.46 19.24 -2.30
CA PRO A 446 1.66 20.09 -1.11
C PRO A 446 1.49 19.34 0.22
N TYR A 447 0.51 18.45 0.32
CA TYR A 447 0.27 17.63 1.50
C TYR A 447 1.50 16.82 1.91
N PHE A 448 2.05 16.04 0.97
CA PHE A 448 3.22 15.18 1.24
C PHE A 448 4.46 16.01 1.54
N ARG A 449 4.70 17.09 0.78
CA ARG A 449 5.80 18.02 1.05
C ARG A 449 5.75 18.55 2.48
N LYS A 450 4.59 19.04 2.93
CA LYS A 450 4.39 19.57 4.28
C LYS A 450 4.74 18.55 5.37
N LYS A 451 4.30 17.29 5.20
CA LYS A 451 4.57 16.20 6.15
C LYS A 451 6.06 15.84 6.18
N ILE A 452 6.72 15.75 5.02
CA ILE A 452 8.17 15.49 4.91
C ILE A 452 8.96 16.61 5.59
N ILE A 453 8.66 17.87 5.29
CA ILE A 453 9.34 19.03 5.88
C ILE A 453 9.19 19.04 7.41
N SER A 454 7.98 18.79 7.91
CA SER A 454 7.74 18.70 9.36
C SER A 454 8.59 17.62 10.02
N THR A 455 8.67 16.43 9.40
CA THR A 455 9.48 15.31 9.92
C THR A 455 10.99 15.62 9.83
N LEU A 456 11.45 16.16 8.70
CA LEU A 456 12.84 16.60 8.55
C LEU A 456 13.23 17.60 9.62
N THR A 457 12.41 18.62 9.87
CA THR A 457 12.65 19.64 10.90
C THR A 457 12.83 19.01 12.28
N LYS A 458 11.97 18.06 12.66
CA LYS A 458 12.09 17.35 13.95
C LYS A 458 13.41 16.57 14.02
N LYS A 459 13.72 15.76 13.00
CA LYS A 459 14.92 14.90 12.98
C LYS A 459 16.20 15.73 12.96
N LEU A 460 16.26 16.80 12.18
CA LEU A 460 17.41 17.71 12.13
C LEU A 460 17.66 18.37 13.50
N ASN A 461 16.61 18.85 14.19
CA ASN A 461 16.76 19.43 15.51
C ASN A 461 17.30 18.41 16.55
N ILE A 462 16.86 17.15 16.48
CA ILE A 462 17.39 16.08 17.34
C ILE A 462 18.87 15.82 17.03
N LEU A 463 19.24 15.75 15.75
CA LEU A 463 20.63 15.52 15.31
C LEU A 463 21.54 16.68 15.73
N ILE A 464 21.12 17.94 15.53
CA ILE A 464 21.87 19.13 15.93
C ILE A 464 22.21 19.09 17.42
N LYS A 465 21.17 18.93 18.28
CA LYS A 465 21.36 18.81 19.73
C LYS A 465 22.30 17.65 20.11
N GLY A 466 22.15 16.49 19.43
CA GLY A 466 22.97 15.33 19.65
C GLY A 466 24.44 15.52 19.23
N TYR A 467 24.69 16.21 18.13
CA TYR A 467 26.05 16.53 17.65
C TYR A 467 26.72 17.59 18.51
N GLU A 468 26.02 18.66 18.91
CA GLU A 468 26.53 19.68 19.84
C GLU A 468 26.98 19.07 21.16
N LYS A 469 26.11 18.23 21.77
CA LYS A 469 26.47 17.52 23.02
C LYS A 469 27.75 16.68 22.90
N ARG A 470 28.03 16.17 21.68
CA ARG A 470 29.23 15.36 21.39
C ARG A 470 30.37 16.16 20.79
N ARG A 471 30.28 17.50 20.73
CA ARG A 471 31.27 18.44 20.14
C ARG A 471 31.56 18.17 18.66
N LYS A 472 30.57 17.60 17.92
CA LYS A 472 30.64 17.37 16.48
C LYS A 472 30.04 18.58 15.76
N LEU A 473 30.80 19.71 15.79
CA LEU A 473 30.29 21.01 15.34
C LEU A 473 30.08 21.09 13.82
N LYS A 474 30.90 20.39 13.04
CA LYS A 474 30.75 20.33 11.57
C LYS A 474 29.44 19.67 11.17
N GLU A 475 29.17 18.48 11.72
CA GLU A 475 27.93 17.74 11.45
C GLU A 475 26.68 18.51 11.94
N ALA A 476 26.81 19.23 13.06
CA ALA A 476 25.74 20.11 13.53
C ALA A 476 25.47 21.27 12.55
N GLN A 477 26.57 21.87 11.99
CA GLN A 477 26.43 22.95 11.03
C GLN A 477 25.80 22.47 9.70
N GLU A 478 26.21 21.33 9.17
CA GLU A 478 25.59 20.70 7.99
C GLU A 478 24.07 20.49 8.19
N CYS A 479 23.66 20.01 9.36
CA CYS A 479 22.24 19.88 9.68
C CYS A 479 21.48 21.22 9.73
N ARG A 480 22.12 22.29 10.23
CA ARG A 480 21.53 23.64 10.24
C ARG A 480 21.36 24.21 8.83
N GLU A 481 22.29 23.93 7.94
CA GLU A 481 22.22 24.38 6.54
C GLU A 481 21.03 23.71 5.83
N ILE A 482 20.85 22.40 6.01
CA ILE A 482 19.66 21.69 5.49
C ILE A 482 18.40 22.32 6.07
N LEU A 483 18.36 22.57 7.39
CA LEU A 483 17.19 23.15 8.06
C LEU A 483 16.85 24.56 7.53
N ARG A 484 17.85 25.38 7.23
CA ARG A 484 17.63 26.71 6.63
C ARG A 484 17.04 26.59 5.23
N ALA A 485 17.57 25.67 4.42
CA ALA A 485 17.08 25.44 3.06
C ALA A 485 15.64 24.89 3.00
N LEU A 486 15.09 24.33 4.08
CA LEU A 486 13.69 23.90 4.16
C LEU A 486 12.73 25.06 4.44
N ASN A 487 13.22 26.20 4.95
CA ASN A 487 12.42 27.35 5.33
C ASN A 487 12.44 28.48 4.26
N THR A 488 13.25 28.31 3.22
CA THR A 488 13.26 29.14 1.99
C THR A 488 12.40 28.51 0.90
#